data_6ecde6dd47dc3e212e2f2ac5c74976a5
#
_entry.id   6ecde6dd47dc3e212e2f2ac5c74976a5
#
_cell.length_a   1.000
_cell.length_b   1.000
_cell.length_c   1.000
_cell.angle_alpha   90.00
_cell.angle_beta   90.00
_cell.angle_gamma   90.00
#
_symmetry.space_group_name_H-M   'P 1'
#
loop_
_entity.id
_entity.type
_entity.pdbx_description
1 polymer ?
#
loop_
_entity_poly.entity_id
_entity_poly.type
_entity_poly.pdbx_seq_one_letter_code
_entity_poly.pdbx_strand_id
1 'polypeptide(L)'
;MRHLLALHGEGGIGTAEAMERLALGRSQFHRLRASYLDARAAGRGELWEPGTSGGTRHPRWPAEVRRLAGRLLSANPPASYSLVASELLRRTGFKTDRSSVRRWAAANGCAAPPRPARKRAAVRRWQRQSIGELWQMDATPHAFVPGSETKWHLIDIIDDCSRVVTGARLYEREILPSYYDILPRAFREHGLPLALYVDYHSFFHTHKPDTLTALGAALRFYGVSLQYASTPQAKGKVERLHHYWQNRLPALFGAEGIRGIEDANALLEDLRAHRNAEERHRELDMTPKKAWDLARKGKRDVLRPCRPDAWWHYVWSSRTGIRVGDDGRVPVAGQRLNVQAAPRTRLVHCLHTNGSISILAEKPDRKKQPKILLHIGPKLE
;
A
#
# COMPACT_ATOMS: atom_id res chain seq x y z
N MET A 1 -4.61 -52.93 -19.30
CA MET A 1 -4.12 -52.72 -17.91
C MET A 1 -4.57 -53.84 -16.96
N ARG A 2 -5.88 -54.11 -16.76
CA ARG A 2 -6.39 -55.17 -15.89
C ARG A 2 -5.76 -56.54 -16.16
N HIS A 3 -5.72 -56.97 -17.43
CA HIS A 3 -5.14 -58.26 -17.85
C HIS A 3 -3.65 -58.37 -17.45
N LEU A 4 -2.85 -57.31 -17.61
CA LEU A 4 -1.44 -57.31 -17.22
C LEU A 4 -1.25 -57.34 -15.69
N LEU A 5 -2.15 -56.69 -14.94
CA LEU A 5 -2.12 -56.78 -13.47
C LEU A 5 -2.57 -58.14 -12.94
N ALA A 6 -3.51 -58.77 -13.63
CA ALA A 6 -3.93 -60.14 -13.33
C ALA A 6 -2.79 -61.14 -13.59
N LEU A 7 -2.17 -61.11 -14.78
CA LEU A 7 -1.03 -61.94 -15.14
C LEU A 7 0.15 -61.78 -14.18
N HIS A 8 0.44 -60.56 -13.77
CA HIS A 8 1.45 -60.31 -12.75
C HIS A 8 1.05 -60.89 -11.38
N GLY A 9 -0.24 -60.81 -11.00
CA GLY A 9 -0.76 -61.38 -9.75
C GLY A 9 -0.72 -62.91 -9.72
N GLU A 10 -0.81 -63.55 -10.88
CA GLU A 10 -0.78 -65.02 -11.08
C GLU A 10 0.66 -65.51 -11.35
N GLY A 11 1.65 -64.64 -11.32
CA GLY A 11 3.06 -65.03 -11.53
C GLY A 11 3.47 -65.20 -12.99
N GLY A 12 2.58 -64.85 -13.96
CA GLY A 12 2.83 -65.03 -15.39
C GLY A 12 3.80 -64.04 -15.99
N ILE A 13 3.97 -62.88 -15.36
CA ILE A 13 4.97 -61.84 -15.75
C ILE A 13 5.62 -61.24 -14.53
N GLY A 14 6.90 -60.80 -14.66
CA GLY A 14 7.65 -60.13 -13.60
C GLY A 14 7.25 -58.65 -13.44
N THR A 15 7.58 -58.09 -12.29
CA THR A 15 7.30 -56.65 -12.00
C THR A 15 7.94 -55.73 -13.03
N ALA A 16 9.19 -55.97 -13.44
CA ALA A 16 9.90 -55.13 -14.42
C ALA A 16 9.17 -55.16 -15.78
N GLU A 17 8.82 -56.32 -16.25
CA GLU A 17 8.08 -56.52 -17.51
C GLU A 17 6.68 -55.89 -17.49
N ALA A 18 5.97 -56.03 -16.36
CA ALA A 18 4.65 -55.43 -16.21
C ALA A 18 4.73 -53.90 -16.21
N MET A 19 5.73 -53.31 -15.57
CA MET A 19 5.98 -51.90 -15.56
C MET A 19 6.32 -51.36 -16.96
N GLU A 20 7.17 -52.05 -17.70
CA GLU A 20 7.55 -51.69 -19.07
C GLU A 20 6.34 -51.74 -20.00
N ARG A 21 5.59 -52.83 -20.02
CA ARG A 21 4.39 -52.97 -20.85
C ARG A 21 3.28 -51.97 -20.54
N LEU A 22 3.20 -51.50 -19.30
CA LEU A 22 2.23 -50.48 -18.87
C LEU A 22 2.75 -49.08 -19.01
N ALA A 23 4.03 -48.88 -19.32
CA ALA A 23 4.73 -47.59 -19.33
C ALA A 23 4.57 -46.84 -18.01
N LEU A 24 4.73 -47.53 -16.88
CA LEU A 24 4.51 -46.97 -15.52
C LEU A 24 5.80 -46.95 -14.69
N GLY A 25 6.00 -45.91 -13.94
CA GLY A 25 7.03 -45.85 -12.90
C GLY A 25 6.69 -46.79 -11.71
N ARG A 26 7.71 -47.22 -10.96
CA ARG A 26 7.61 -48.20 -9.86
C ARG A 26 6.51 -47.86 -8.84
N SER A 27 6.50 -46.65 -8.35
CA SER A 27 5.51 -46.20 -7.34
C SER A 27 4.08 -46.18 -7.89
N GLN A 28 3.90 -45.82 -9.15
CA GLN A 28 2.59 -45.83 -9.80
C GLN A 28 2.08 -47.23 -10.07
N PHE A 29 2.96 -48.13 -10.50
CA PHE A 29 2.64 -49.55 -10.69
C PHE A 29 2.16 -50.21 -9.39
N HIS A 30 2.91 -50.09 -8.31
CA HIS A 30 2.53 -50.68 -7.01
C HIS A 30 1.20 -50.14 -6.47
N ARG A 31 0.94 -48.85 -6.64
CA ARG A 31 -0.34 -48.24 -6.23
C ARG A 31 -1.51 -48.77 -7.03
N LEU A 32 -1.37 -48.88 -8.35
CA LEU A 32 -2.43 -49.45 -9.21
C LEU A 32 -2.64 -50.91 -8.95
N ARG A 33 -1.56 -51.69 -8.76
CA ARG A 33 -1.62 -53.09 -8.39
C ARG A 33 -2.37 -53.30 -7.07
N ALA A 34 -2.06 -52.54 -6.04
CA ALA A 34 -2.76 -52.60 -4.75
C ALA A 34 -4.26 -52.34 -4.93
N SER A 35 -4.63 -51.27 -5.62
CA SER A 35 -6.03 -50.93 -5.90
C SER A 35 -6.77 -52.00 -6.70
N TYR A 36 -6.11 -52.67 -7.64
CA TYR A 36 -6.67 -53.76 -8.39
C TYR A 36 -6.89 -55.02 -7.51
N LEU A 37 -5.92 -55.35 -6.67
CA LEU A 37 -6.03 -56.50 -5.75
C LEU A 37 -7.13 -56.29 -4.71
N ASP A 38 -7.29 -55.08 -4.17
CA ASP A 38 -8.38 -54.72 -3.27
C ASP A 38 -9.75 -54.87 -3.95
N ALA A 39 -9.88 -54.43 -5.20
CA ALA A 39 -11.10 -54.60 -5.98
C ALA A 39 -11.39 -56.05 -6.28
N ARG A 40 -10.37 -56.87 -6.59
CA ARG A 40 -10.49 -58.33 -6.83
C ARG A 40 -10.93 -59.05 -5.56
N ALA A 41 -10.34 -58.71 -4.42
CA ALA A 41 -10.74 -59.29 -3.12
C ALA A 41 -12.20 -58.94 -2.75
N ALA A 42 -12.70 -57.79 -3.18
CA ALA A 42 -14.09 -57.37 -3.01
C ALA A 42 -15.06 -57.92 -4.08
N GLY A 43 -14.65 -58.86 -4.94
CA GLY A 43 -15.45 -59.42 -6.02
C GLY A 43 -15.73 -58.50 -7.21
N ARG A 44 -15.02 -57.36 -7.29
CA ARG A 44 -15.20 -56.29 -8.31
C ARG A 44 -14.02 -56.21 -9.29
N GLY A 45 -13.16 -57.19 -9.37
CA GLY A 45 -11.97 -57.17 -10.20
C GLY A 45 -12.23 -56.97 -11.69
N GLU A 46 -13.32 -57.50 -12.23
CA GLU A 46 -13.70 -57.35 -13.63
C GLU A 46 -14.21 -55.95 -13.97
N LEU A 47 -14.81 -55.27 -12.99
CA LEU A 47 -15.31 -53.89 -13.12
C LEU A 47 -14.27 -52.84 -12.74
N TRP A 48 -13.09 -53.27 -12.26
CA TRP A 48 -12.07 -52.33 -11.84
C TRP A 48 -11.49 -51.53 -13.03
N GLU A 49 -11.48 -50.23 -12.90
CA GLU A 49 -10.77 -49.34 -13.81
C GLU A 49 -9.76 -48.51 -13.01
N PRO A 50 -8.59 -48.24 -13.60
CA PRO A 50 -7.64 -47.33 -12.94
C PRO A 50 -8.32 -46.00 -12.68
N GLY A 51 -8.42 -45.62 -11.43
CA GLY A 51 -8.90 -44.29 -11.08
C GLY A 51 -8.08 -43.25 -11.82
N THR A 52 -8.72 -42.22 -12.34
CA THR A 52 -8.01 -41.07 -12.92
C THR A 52 -7.05 -40.54 -11.88
N SER A 53 -5.73 -40.66 -12.11
CA SER A 53 -4.72 -40.10 -11.23
C SER A 53 -4.80 -38.59 -11.34
N GLY A 54 -5.35 -37.98 -10.34
CA GLY A 54 -5.49 -36.55 -10.25
C GLY A 54 -6.76 -36.24 -9.48
N GLY A 55 -6.61 -35.74 -8.25
CA GLY A 55 -7.72 -35.14 -7.54
C GLY A 55 -8.38 -34.07 -8.45
N THR A 56 -9.56 -33.65 -8.12
CA THR A 56 -10.33 -32.66 -8.88
C THR A 56 -9.39 -31.58 -9.39
N ARG A 57 -9.17 -31.50 -10.70
CA ARG A 57 -8.24 -30.52 -11.34
C ARG A 57 -8.57 -29.08 -10.99
N HIS A 58 -9.74 -28.86 -10.42
CA HIS A 58 -10.20 -27.54 -9.98
C HIS A 58 -10.61 -27.64 -8.51
N PRO A 59 -10.01 -26.84 -7.62
CA PRO A 59 -10.44 -26.79 -6.23
C PRO A 59 -11.93 -26.40 -6.19
N ARG A 60 -12.74 -27.15 -5.42
CA ARG A 60 -14.14 -26.77 -5.14
C ARG A 60 -14.11 -25.57 -4.17
N TRP A 61 -14.07 -24.40 -4.72
CA TRP A 61 -14.07 -23.18 -3.92
C TRP A 61 -15.46 -22.94 -3.31
N PRO A 62 -15.54 -22.46 -2.07
CA PRO A 62 -16.81 -22.03 -1.46
C PRO A 62 -17.53 -20.99 -2.35
N ALA A 63 -18.84 -20.92 -2.23
CA ALA A 63 -19.66 -20.02 -3.07
C ALA A 63 -19.25 -18.55 -2.92
N GLU A 64 -18.96 -18.13 -1.70
CA GLU A 64 -18.46 -16.78 -1.38
C GLU A 64 -17.14 -16.48 -2.07
N VAL A 65 -16.17 -17.39 -1.98
CA VAL A 65 -14.85 -17.29 -2.62
C VAL A 65 -14.99 -17.18 -4.14
N ARG A 66 -15.88 -17.99 -4.74
CA ARG A 66 -16.14 -17.94 -6.19
C ARG A 66 -16.75 -16.60 -6.61
N ARG A 67 -17.71 -16.07 -5.85
CA ARG A 67 -18.33 -14.77 -6.11
C ARG A 67 -17.31 -13.65 -6.05
N LEU A 68 -16.47 -13.63 -5.01
CA LEU A 68 -15.44 -12.62 -4.84
C LEU A 68 -14.38 -12.70 -5.96
N ALA A 69 -13.89 -13.91 -6.28
CA ALA A 69 -12.94 -14.12 -7.36
C ALA A 69 -13.51 -13.69 -8.73
N GLY A 70 -14.74 -14.04 -9.03
CA GLY A 70 -15.43 -13.62 -10.26
C GLY A 70 -15.54 -12.11 -10.36
N ARG A 71 -15.99 -11.44 -9.32
CA ARG A 71 -16.11 -9.98 -9.27
C ARG A 71 -14.78 -9.26 -9.52
N LEU A 72 -13.71 -9.73 -8.88
CA LEU A 72 -12.37 -9.15 -9.04
C LEU A 72 -11.78 -9.37 -10.44
N LEU A 73 -12.01 -10.55 -11.03
CA LEU A 73 -11.51 -10.90 -12.37
C LEU A 73 -12.33 -10.25 -13.50
N SER A 74 -13.61 -9.94 -13.25
CA SER A 74 -14.49 -9.27 -14.20
C SER A 74 -14.48 -7.74 -14.06
N ALA A 75 -13.73 -7.20 -13.10
CA ALA A 75 -13.56 -5.75 -12.97
C ALA A 75 -12.82 -5.17 -14.18
N ASN A 76 -13.04 -3.89 -14.47
CA ASN A 76 -12.31 -3.17 -15.52
C ASN A 76 -11.47 -2.04 -14.91
N PRO A 77 -10.13 -2.16 -14.89
CA PRO A 77 -9.33 -3.29 -15.39
C PRO A 77 -9.43 -4.51 -14.46
N PRO A 78 -9.22 -5.74 -15.01
CA PRO A 78 -9.30 -6.95 -14.22
C PRO A 78 -8.15 -7.08 -13.22
N ALA A 79 -8.46 -7.61 -12.04
CA ALA A 79 -7.47 -7.85 -11.01
C ALA A 79 -6.45 -8.93 -11.46
N SER A 80 -5.19 -8.75 -11.11
CA SER A 80 -4.18 -9.77 -11.34
C SER A 80 -4.44 -11.01 -10.46
N TYR A 81 -4.05 -12.20 -10.93
CA TYR A 81 -4.23 -13.44 -10.15
C TYR A 81 -3.58 -13.39 -8.76
N SER A 82 -2.47 -12.66 -8.60
CA SER A 82 -1.83 -12.47 -7.31
C SER A 82 -2.66 -11.57 -6.39
N LEU A 83 -3.29 -10.53 -6.95
CA LEU A 83 -4.19 -9.66 -6.20
C LEU A 83 -5.43 -10.43 -5.76
N VAL A 84 -6.03 -11.23 -6.66
CA VAL A 84 -7.18 -12.08 -6.30
C VAL A 84 -6.83 -13.03 -5.16
N ALA A 85 -5.68 -13.73 -5.22
CA ALA A 85 -5.26 -14.62 -4.14
C ALA A 85 -5.10 -13.88 -2.80
N SER A 86 -4.51 -12.68 -2.81
CA SER A 86 -4.35 -11.81 -1.62
C SER A 86 -5.72 -11.38 -1.05
N GLU A 87 -6.64 -10.94 -1.91
CA GLU A 87 -7.97 -10.50 -1.49
C GLU A 87 -8.86 -11.65 -0.97
N LEU A 88 -8.75 -12.83 -1.57
CA LEU A 88 -9.44 -14.04 -1.07
C LEU A 88 -8.97 -14.36 0.36
N LEU A 89 -7.66 -14.35 0.60
CA LEU A 89 -7.12 -14.56 1.95
C LEU A 89 -7.59 -13.47 2.91
N ARG A 90 -7.48 -12.20 2.52
CA ARG A 90 -7.81 -11.05 3.37
C ARG A 90 -9.28 -11.02 3.77
N ARG A 91 -10.21 -11.25 2.82
CA ARG A 91 -11.66 -11.07 3.04
C ARG A 91 -12.39 -12.32 3.50
N THR A 92 -11.89 -13.50 3.13
CA THR A 92 -12.59 -14.76 3.40
C THR A 92 -11.75 -15.77 4.20
N GLY A 93 -10.49 -15.45 4.50
CA GLY A 93 -9.55 -16.40 5.10
C GLY A 93 -9.13 -17.54 4.16
N PHE A 94 -9.61 -17.55 2.90
CA PHE A 94 -9.34 -18.64 1.98
C PHE A 94 -7.94 -18.55 1.39
N LYS A 95 -7.05 -19.42 1.85
CA LYS A 95 -5.66 -19.47 1.40
C LYS A 95 -5.56 -20.17 0.04
N THR A 96 -5.08 -19.48 -0.95
CA THR A 96 -4.83 -19.98 -2.30
C THR A 96 -3.60 -19.34 -2.92
N ASP A 97 -3.13 -19.86 -4.04
CA ASP A 97 -1.99 -19.31 -4.76
C ASP A 97 -2.37 -18.80 -6.16
N ARG A 98 -1.48 -18.02 -6.75
CA ARG A 98 -1.65 -17.41 -8.08
C ARG A 98 -1.98 -18.46 -9.15
N SER A 99 -1.37 -19.65 -9.09
CA SER A 99 -1.53 -20.69 -10.10
C SER A 99 -2.91 -21.34 -10.00
N SER A 100 -3.40 -21.52 -8.79
CA SER A 100 -4.75 -22.02 -8.50
C SER A 100 -5.81 -21.00 -8.95
N VAL A 101 -5.61 -19.69 -8.68
CA VAL A 101 -6.50 -18.64 -9.20
C VAL A 101 -6.50 -18.62 -10.73
N ARG A 102 -5.33 -18.72 -11.38
CA ARG A 102 -5.24 -18.78 -12.84
C ARG A 102 -6.01 -19.97 -13.43
N ARG A 103 -5.86 -21.16 -12.83
CA ARG A 103 -6.58 -22.36 -13.28
C ARG A 103 -8.09 -22.22 -13.13
N TRP A 104 -8.51 -21.68 -11.98
CA TRP A 104 -9.92 -21.44 -11.73
C TRP A 104 -10.49 -20.39 -12.72
N ALA A 105 -9.79 -19.28 -12.96
CA ALA A 105 -10.19 -18.25 -13.90
C ALA A 105 -10.33 -18.78 -15.32
N ALA A 106 -9.39 -19.60 -15.79
CA ALA A 106 -9.44 -20.23 -17.10
C ALA A 106 -10.65 -21.18 -17.23
N ALA A 107 -10.95 -21.96 -16.19
CA ALA A 107 -12.09 -22.88 -16.17
C ALA A 107 -13.46 -22.16 -16.16
N ASN A 108 -13.49 -20.87 -15.71
CA ASN A 108 -14.71 -20.06 -15.60
C ASN A 108 -14.77 -18.91 -16.61
N GLY A 109 -13.92 -18.89 -17.63
CA GLY A 109 -13.90 -17.85 -18.65
C GLY A 109 -13.47 -16.45 -18.16
N CYS A 110 -12.86 -16.36 -16.99
CA CYS A 110 -12.46 -15.09 -16.34
C CYS A 110 -10.94 -14.87 -16.42
N ALA A 111 -10.28 -15.21 -17.50
CA ALA A 111 -8.82 -15.12 -17.61
C ALA A 111 -8.38 -13.66 -17.73
N ALA A 112 -7.48 -13.22 -16.84
CA ALA A 112 -6.84 -11.92 -16.96
C ALA A 112 -5.83 -11.92 -18.12
N PRO A 113 -5.68 -10.81 -18.87
CA PRO A 113 -4.73 -10.74 -19.97
C PRO A 113 -3.28 -10.93 -19.49
N PRO A 114 -2.42 -11.59 -20.28
CA PRO A 114 -1.03 -11.77 -19.94
C PRO A 114 -0.31 -10.42 -19.86
N ARG A 115 0.50 -10.23 -18.81
CA ARG A 115 1.33 -9.02 -18.70
C ARG A 115 2.69 -9.26 -19.33
N PRO A 116 3.20 -8.32 -20.14
CA PRO A 116 4.53 -8.47 -20.75
C PRO A 116 5.61 -8.51 -19.66
N ALA A 117 6.59 -9.40 -19.84
CA ALA A 117 7.75 -9.49 -18.96
C ALA A 117 8.63 -8.25 -19.13
N ARG A 118 8.86 -7.48 -18.07
CA ARG A 118 9.81 -6.36 -18.09
C ARG A 118 11.21 -6.84 -17.72
N LYS A 119 12.18 -6.62 -18.59
CA LYS A 119 13.61 -6.75 -18.25
C LYS A 119 13.97 -5.69 -17.20
N ARG A 120 14.53 -6.08 -16.07
CA ARG A 120 14.98 -5.17 -15.01
C ARG A 120 16.49 -5.01 -15.10
N ALA A 121 16.98 -3.77 -15.19
CA ALA A 121 18.38 -3.46 -14.98
C ALA A 121 18.77 -3.70 -13.51
N ALA A 122 20.01 -4.14 -13.28
CA ALA A 122 20.55 -4.26 -11.94
C ALA A 122 20.78 -2.87 -11.35
N VAL A 123 20.13 -2.55 -10.24
CA VAL A 123 20.27 -1.27 -9.54
C VAL A 123 20.96 -1.52 -8.21
N ARG A 124 22.00 -0.71 -7.89
CA ARG A 124 22.67 -0.75 -6.58
C ARG A 124 21.65 -0.38 -5.49
N ARG A 125 21.47 -1.26 -4.51
CA ARG A 125 20.49 -1.08 -3.44
C ARG A 125 21.19 -0.63 -2.18
N TRP A 126 20.64 0.37 -1.53
CA TRP A 126 21.03 0.82 -0.19
C TRP A 126 19.83 0.78 0.74
N GLN A 127 20.06 0.63 2.04
CA GLN A 127 19.05 0.57 3.07
C GLN A 127 19.62 1.14 4.36
N ARG A 128 18.80 1.96 5.04
CA ARG A 128 19.12 2.44 6.38
C ARG A 128 19.00 1.31 7.40
N GLN A 129 19.77 1.41 8.46
CA GLN A 129 19.82 0.36 9.47
C GLN A 129 18.77 0.53 10.57
N SER A 130 18.33 1.76 10.83
CA SER A 130 17.39 2.09 11.88
C SER A 130 16.04 2.58 11.32
N ILE A 131 14.95 2.20 11.98
CA ILE A 131 13.63 2.76 11.69
C ILE A 131 13.60 4.23 12.10
N GLY A 132 12.92 5.05 11.29
CA GLY A 132 12.85 6.50 11.50
C GLY A 132 14.12 7.27 11.11
N GLU A 133 15.18 6.61 10.66
CA GLU A 133 16.38 7.30 10.17
C GLU A 133 16.07 8.07 8.88
N LEU A 134 15.30 7.46 7.99
CA LEU A 134 14.90 8.06 6.73
C LEU A 134 13.55 7.51 6.28
N TRP A 135 12.60 8.39 6.00
CA TRP A 135 11.38 8.05 5.29
C TRP A 135 11.46 8.59 3.87
N GLN A 136 11.17 7.76 2.87
CA GLN A 136 11.03 8.22 1.49
C GLN A 136 9.60 8.65 1.26
N MET A 137 9.41 9.83 0.67
CA MET A 137 8.10 10.38 0.34
C MET A 137 8.07 10.81 -1.12
N ASP A 138 6.95 10.55 -1.78
CA ASP A 138 6.72 10.94 -3.17
C ASP A 138 5.24 11.02 -3.48
N ALA A 139 4.90 11.75 -4.54
CA ALA A 139 3.55 11.84 -5.07
C ALA A 139 3.49 11.30 -6.49
N THR A 140 2.39 10.65 -6.86
CA THR A 140 2.18 10.17 -8.22
C THR A 140 0.74 10.40 -8.68
N PRO A 141 0.54 11.11 -9.82
CA PRO A 141 -0.77 11.21 -10.43
C PRO A 141 -1.12 9.92 -11.18
N HIS A 142 -2.35 9.43 -11.01
CA HIS A 142 -2.85 8.27 -11.75
C HIS A 142 -4.37 8.28 -11.87
N ALA A 143 -4.91 7.74 -12.97
CA ALA A 143 -6.34 7.50 -13.14
C ALA A 143 -6.73 6.24 -12.34
N PHE A 144 -6.99 6.40 -11.05
CA PHE A 144 -7.32 5.28 -10.16
C PHE A 144 -8.75 4.78 -10.34
N VAL A 145 -9.68 5.66 -10.70
CA VAL A 145 -11.10 5.31 -10.90
C VAL A 145 -11.31 4.80 -12.32
N PRO A 146 -11.76 3.55 -12.50
CA PRO A 146 -12.00 2.99 -13.82
C PRO A 146 -13.07 3.79 -14.61
N GLY A 147 -12.76 4.09 -15.87
CA GLY A 147 -13.62 4.86 -16.74
C GLY A 147 -13.64 6.37 -16.48
N SER A 148 -12.80 6.87 -15.57
CA SER A 148 -12.58 8.29 -15.34
C SER A 148 -11.24 8.73 -15.91
N GLU A 149 -11.18 9.86 -16.60
CA GLU A 149 -9.93 10.50 -17.01
C GLU A 149 -9.31 11.34 -15.89
N THR A 150 -10.07 11.60 -14.84
CA THR A 150 -9.61 12.37 -13.68
C THR A 150 -8.49 11.62 -12.97
N LYS A 151 -7.34 12.29 -12.82
CA LYS A 151 -6.20 11.75 -12.08
C LYS A 151 -6.27 12.24 -10.64
N TRP A 152 -6.21 11.29 -9.70
CA TRP A 152 -5.92 11.60 -8.31
C TRP A 152 -4.43 11.48 -8.05
N HIS A 153 -3.96 12.21 -7.07
CA HIS A 153 -2.56 12.20 -6.63
C HIS A 153 -2.43 11.35 -5.39
N LEU A 154 -1.70 10.24 -5.50
CA LEU A 154 -1.35 9.40 -4.37
C LEU A 154 -0.06 9.92 -3.76
N ILE A 155 -0.08 10.31 -2.49
CA ILE A 155 1.11 10.61 -1.71
C ILE A 155 1.43 9.40 -0.84
N ASP A 156 2.63 8.87 -0.97
CA ASP A 156 3.14 7.73 -0.22
C ASP A 156 4.34 8.11 0.65
N ILE A 157 4.38 7.55 1.86
CA ILE A 157 5.51 7.67 2.78
C ILE A 157 5.90 6.27 3.25
N ILE A 158 7.17 5.92 3.07
CA ILE A 158 7.68 4.59 3.43
C ILE A 158 8.98 4.71 4.25
N ASP A 159 9.05 3.97 5.34
CA ASP A 159 10.30 3.84 6.11
C ASP A 159 11.34 3.04 5.34
N ASP A 160 12.54 3.61 5.21
CA ASP A 160 13.61 3.03 4.41
C ASP A 160 14.17 1.73 4.99
N CYS A 161 14.18 1.58 6.29
CA CYS A 161 14.69 0.39 6.99
C CYS A 161 13.70 -0.78 6.91
N SER A 162 12.49 -0.58 7.39
CA SER A 162 11.49 -1.65 7.61
C SER A 162 10.55 -1.87 6.44
N ARG A 163 10.43 -0.92 5.51
CA ARG A 163 9.41 -0.88 4.44
C ARG A 163 7.97 -0.69 4.96
N VAL A 164 7.79 -0.33 6.22
CA VAL A 164 6.50 0.11 6.73
C VAL A 164 6.04 1.33 5.93
N VAL A 165 4.84 1.26 5.38
CA VAL A 165 4.17 2.40 4.77
C VAL A 165 3.58 3.23 5.91
N THR A 166 4.26 4.32 6.26
CA THR A 166 3.88 5.21 7.35
C THR A 166 2.79 6.20 6.97
N GLY A 167 2.54 6.37 5.66
CA GLY A 167 1.44 7.15 5.14
C GLY A 167 1.15 6.77 3.69
N ALA A 168 -0.13 6.69 3.33
CA ALA A 168 -0.60 6.57 1.95
C ALA A 168 -1.97 7.21 1.86
N ARG A 169 -2.15 8.21 0.98
CA ARG A 169 -3.42 8.90 0.84
C ARG A 169 -3.61 9.50 -0.54
N LEU A 170 -4.83 9.43 -1.03
CA LEU A 170 -5.26 10.01 -2.30
C LEU A 170 -5.80 11.42 -2.10
N TYR A 171 -5.45 12.30 -3.02
CA TYR A 171 -5.91 13.69 -3.10
C TYR A 171 -6.33 14.02 -4.52
N GLU A 172 -7.27 14.92 -4.67
CA GLU A 172 -7.67 15.43 -6.00
C GLU A 172 -6.52 16.17 -6.68
N ARG A 173 -5.68 16.85 -5.90
CA ARG A 173 -4.57 17.66 -6.39
C ARG A 173 -3.37 17.52 -5.45
N GLU A 174 -2.16 17.56 -6.03
CA GLU A 174 -0.93 17.70 -5.26
C GLU A 174 -0.69 19.17 -4.94
N ILE A 175 -1.08 19.56 -3.75
CA ILE A 175 -0.94 20.93 -3.23
C ILE A 175 -0.37 20.91 -1.81
N LEU A 176 0.14 22.04 -1.34
CA LEU A 176 0.71 22.13 0.00
C LEU A 176 -0.22 21.62 1.14
N PRO A 177 -1.53 21.90 1.14
CA PRO A 177 -2.46 21.33 2.10
C PRO A 177 -2.49 19.80 2.13
N SER A 178 -2.26 19.10 0.99
CA SER A 178 -2.19 17.65 0.96
C SER A 178 -1.05 17.09 1.82
N TYR A 179 0.09 17.76 1.82
CA TYR A 179 1.24 17.44 2.68
C TYR A 179 0.98 17.79 4.15
N TYR A 180 0.22 18.88 4.40
CA TYR A 180 -0.19 19.29 5.74
C TYR A 180 -1.28 18.40 6.34
N ASP A 181 -1.93 17.56 5.54
CA ASP A 181 -2.83 16.51 6.02
C ASP A 181 -2.07 15.20 6.30
N ILE A 182 -1.31 14.67 5.32
CA ILE A 182 -0.71 13.33 5.45
C ILE A 182 0.45 13.27 6.46
N LEU A 183 1.32 14.29 6.50
CA LEU A 183 2.50 14.27 7.37
C LEU A 183 2.15 14.27 8.86
N PRO A 184 1.24 15.15 9.36
CA PRO A 184 0.80 15.10 10.75
C PRO A 184 0.18 13.76 11.16
N ARG A 185 -0.59 13.14 10.26
CA ARG A 185 -1.16 11.79 10.49
C ARG A 185 -0.06 10.75 10.66
N ALA A 186 0.88 10.69 9.73
CA ALA A 186 2.00 9.75 9.79
C ALA A 186 2.86 9.98 11.05
N PHE A 187 3.10 11.23 11.43
CA PHE A 187 3.88 11.57 12.62
C PHE A 187 3.16 11.22 13.93
N ARG A 188 1.85 11.43 14.01
CA ARG A 188 1.05 11.03 15.19
C ARG A 188 1.06 9.51 15.37
N GLU A 189 0.93 8.75 14.28
CA GLU A 189 0.85 7.29 14.32
C GLU A 189 2.21 6.63 14.62
N HIS A 190 3.29 7.14 14.01
CA HIS A 190 4.58 6.44 13.99
C HIS A 190 5.71 7.16 14.72
N GLY A 191 5.55 8.45 15.03
CA GLY A 191 6.61 9.32 15.55
C GLY A 191 7.30 10.14 14.45
N LEU A 192 8.25 11.00 14.88
CA LEU A 192 8.98 11.91 14.00
C LEU A 192 10.28 11.25 13.51
N PRO A 193 10.50 11.09 12.20
CA PRO A 193 11.76 10.60 11.66
C PRO A 193 12.87 11.67 11.79
N LEU A 194 14.11 11.27 11.56
CA LEU A 194 15.22 12.21 11.47
C LEU A 194 15.17 13.00 10.15
N ALA A 195 14.80 12.32 9.06
CA ALA A 195 14.77 12.95 7.74
C ALA A 195 13.66 12.39 6.84
N LEU A 196 13.18 13.24 5.93
CA LEU A 196 12.39 12.86 4.75
C LEU A 196 13.28 12.94 3.51
N TYR A 197 13.21 11.92 2.68
CA TYR A 197 13.88 11.84 1.39
C TYR A 197 12.89 12.13 0.27
N VAL A 198 13.07 13.27 -0.39
CA VAL A 198 12.14 13.86 -1.36
C VAL A 198 12.88 14.22 -2.66
N ASP A 199 12.14 14.57 -3.70
CA ASP A 199 12.71 15.17 -4.91
C ASP A 199 12.92 16.69 -4.76
N TYR A 200 13.41 17.32 -5.85
CA TYR A 200 13.58 18.78 -5.93
C TYR A 200 12.28 19.51 -6.29
N HIS A 201 11.11 18.97 -5.98
CA HIS A 201 9.87 19.68 -6.23
C HIS A 201 9.78 20.99 -5.43
N SER A 202 9.10 21.98 -5.99
CA SER A 202 9.00 23.33 -5.42
C SER A 202 8.40 23.40 -4.00
N PHE A 203 7.67 22.39 -3.57
CA PHE A 203 7.19 22.29 -2.18
C PHE A 203 8.32 22.04 -1.18
N PHE A 204 9.38 21.36 -1.61
CA PHE A 204 10.50 20.98 -0.76
C PHE A 204 11.72 21.86 -0.96
N HIS A 205 11.96 22.35 -2.17
CA HIS A 205 13.16 23.04 -2.55
C HIS A 205 12.89 24.47 -3.05
N THR A 206 13.76 25.40 -2.69
CA THR A 206 13.78 26.77 -3.22
C THR A 206 15.18 27.12 -3.70
N HIS A 207 15.28 27.83 -4.80
CA HIS A 207 16.56 28.31 -5.34
C HIS A 207 17.15 29.51 -4.57
N LYS A 208 16.39 30.10 -3.62
CA LYS A 208 16.87 31.20 -2.79
C LYS A 208 17.78 30.66 -1.68
N PRO A 209 19.04 31.04 -1.60
CA PRO A 209 19.95 30.62 -0.54
C PRO A 209 19.36 30.97 0.84
N ASP A 210 19.63 30.12 1.81
CA ASP A 210 19.22 30.23 3.22
C ASP A 210 17.72 30.42 3.47
N THR A 211 16.89 30.11 2.47
CA THR A 211 15.43 30.20 2.56
C THR A 211 14.81 28.79 2.59
N LEU A 212 13.85 28.60 3.46
CA LEU A 212 13.06 27.37 3.50
C LEU A 212 11.71 27.58 2.78
N THR A 213 11.25 26.54 2.11
CA THR A 213 9.83 26.48 1.68
C THR A 213 8.92 26.45 2.90
N ALA A 214 7.63 26.73 2.70
CA ALA A 214 6.66 26.67 3.80
C ALA A 214 6.61 25.27 4.45
N LEU A 215 6.71 24.21 3.64
CA LEU A 215 6.76 22.84 4.12
C LEU A 215 8.10 22.53 4.81
N GLY A 216 9.21 22.96 4.24
CA GLY A 216 10.54 22.84 4.87
C GLY A 216 10.62 23.52 6.24
N ALA A 217 10.00 24.70 6.38
CA ALA A 217 9.91 25.40 7.66
C ALA A 217 9.04 24.64 8.69
N ALA A 218 7.94 24.01 8.26
CA ALA A 218 7.09 23.18 9.13
C ALA A 218 7.86 21.94 9.62
N LEU A 219 8.55 21.24 8.73
CA LEU A 219 9.37 20.08 9.07
C LEU A 219 10.51 20.44 10.03
N ARG A 220 11.23 21.53 9.73
CA ARG A 220 12.32 22.02 10.59
C ARG A 220 11.81 22.40 11.97
N PHE A 221 10.61 22.96 12.09
CA PHE A 221 10.00 23.29 13.38
C PHE A 221 9.91 22.06 14.29
N TYR A 222 9.59 20.87 13.75
CA TYR A 222 9.58 19.62 14.47
C TYR A 222 10.90 18.85 14.38
N GLY A 223 11.96 19.46 13.87
CA GLY A 223 13.30 18.88 13.79
C GLY A 223 13.40 17.70 12.83
N VAL A 224 12.58 17.69 11.78
CA VAL A 224 12.69 16.74 10.67
C VAL A 224 13.45 17.42 9.53
N SER A 225 14.56 16.82 9.09
CA SER A 225 15.37 17.35 7.99
C SER A 225 14.85 16.90 6.63
N LEU A 226 15.15 17.68 5.58
CA LEU A 226 14.93 17.28 4.20
C LEU A 226 16.25 16.79 3.59
N GLN A 227 16.21 15.64 2.94
CA GLN A 227 17.28 15.13 2.08
C GLN A 227 16.74 14.99 0.66
N TYR A 228 17.54 15.38 -0.32
CA TYR A 228 17.10 15.42 -1.72
C TYR A 228 17.68 14.28 -2.51
N ALA A 229 16.85 13.66 -3.34
CA ALA A 229 17.27 12.61 -4.25
C ALA A 229 18.10 13.22 -5.39
N SER A 230 19.36 12.84 -5.49
CA SER A 230 20.25 13.29 -6.58
C SER A 230 19.86 12.70 -7.95
N THR A 231 19.13 11.59 -7.96
CA THR A 231 18.62 10.92 -9.18
C THR A 231 17.24 10.32 -8.91
N PRO A 232 16.38 10.20 -9.92
CA PRO A 232 15.08 9.54 -9.77
C PRO A 232 15.21 8.12 -9.22
N GLN A 233 16.21 7.37 -9.64
CA GLN A 233 16.47 5.98 -9.20
C GLN A 233 16.77 5.87 -7.70
N ALA A 234 17.19 6.96 -7.06
CA ALA A 234 17.48 6.98 -5.63
C ALA A 234 16.23 6.80 -4.75
N LYS A 235 15.03 7.08 -5.26
CA LYS A 235 13.72 6.87 -4.61
C LYS A 235 13.05 5.53 -4.97
N GLY A 236 13.79 4.55 -5.44
CA GLY A 236 13.25 3.29 -5.96
C GLY A 236 12.37 2.46 -5.00
N LYS A 237 12.32 2.79 -3.71
CA LYS A 237 11.42 2.13 -2.74
C LYS A 237 10.01 2.69 -2.81
N VAL A 238 9.87 4.01 -2.79
CA VAL A 238 8.57 4.67 -2.93
C VAL A 238 8.03 4.51 -4.36
N GLU A 239 8.87 4.56 -5.40
CA GLU A 239 8.44 4.27 -6.78
C GLU A 239 7.86 2.86 -6.92
N ARG A 240 8.47 1.85 -6.28
CA ARG A 240 7.92 0.48 -6.24
C ARG A 240 6.60 0.41 -5.47
N LEU A 241 6.44 1.23 -4.45
CA LEU A 241 5.19 1.35 -3.72
C LEU A 241 4.10 1.99 -4.60
N HIS A 242 4.41 3.04 -5.37
CA HIS A 242 3.50 3.60 -6.37
C HIS A 242 3.02 2.53 -7.35
N HIS A 243 3.93 1.76 -7.95
CA HIS A 243 3.56 0.66 -8.83
C HIS A 243 2.73 -0.44 -8.14
N TYR A 244 2.96 -0.67 -6.84
CA TYR A 244 2.15 -1.61 -6.07
C TYR A 244 0.70 -1.13 -6.01
N TRP A 245 0.43 0.14 -5.70
CA TRP A 245 -0.90 0.72 -5.63
C TRP A 245 -1.56 0.88 -7.00
N GLN A 246 -0.85 1.43 -7.98
CA GLN A 246 -1.33 1.60 -9.35
C GLN A 246 -1.77 0.27 -10.01
N ASN A 247 -1.15 -0.83 -9.62
CA ASN A 247 -1.52 -2.15 -10.10
C ASN A 247 -2.69 -2.80 -9.34
N ARG A 248 -3.12 -2.25 -8.21
CA ARG A 248 -4.14 -2.83 -7.34
C ARG A 248 -5.40 -1.98 -7.23
N LEU A 249 -5.24 -0.70 -6.96
CA LEU A 249 -6.36 0.18 -6.64
C LEU A 249 -7.38 0.26 -7.78
N PRO A 250 -7.01 0.42 -9.07
CA PRO A 250 -8.02 0.50 -10.13
C PRO A 250 -8.91 -0.73 -10.20
N ALA A 251 -8.33 -1.93 -10.08
CA ALA A 251 -9.10 -3.17 -10.11
C ALA A 251 -10.00 -3.32 -8.87
N LEU A 252 -9.52 -2.91 -7.69
CA LEU A 252 -10.29 -2.95 -6.45
C LEU A 252 -11.42 -1.91 -6.48
N PHE A 253 -11.14 -0.69 -6.91
CA PHE A 253 -12.16 0.36 -7.05
C PHE A 253 -13.24 -0.05 -8.05
N GLY A 254 -12.85 -0.65 -9.19
CA GLY A 254 -13.82 -1.19 -10.14
C GLY A 254 -14.67 -2.31 -9.57
N ALA A 255 -14.08 -3.23 -8.81
CA ALA A 255 -14.79 -4.35 -8.20
C ALA A 255 -15.75 -3.93 -7.06
N GLU A 256 -15.41 -2.87 -6.33
CA GLU A 256 -16.21 -2.33 -5.22
C GLU A 256 -17.13 -1.19 -5.63
N GLY A 257 -17.05 -0.72 -6.88
CA GLY A 257 -17.84 0.43 -7.36
C GLY A 257 -17.41 1.77 -6.74
N ILE A 258 -16.18 1.89 -6.24
CA ILE A 258 -15.67 3.11 -5.62
C ILE A 258 -15.48 4.20 -6.67
N ARG A 259 -16.04 5.38 -6.41
CA ARG A 259 -15.98 6.58 -7.26
C ARG A 259 -15.55 7.82 -6.47
N GLY A 260 -15.84 7.85 -5.17
CA GLY A 260 -15.48 8.95 -4.26
C GLY A 260 -14.11 8.79 -3.64
N ILE A 261 -13.46 9.93 -3.35
CA ILE A 261 -12.09 9.94 -2.81
C ILE A 261 -12.07 9.52 -1.33
N GLU A 262 -13.15 9.74 -0.60
CA GLU A 262 -13.30 9.35 0.80
C GLU A 262 -13.33 7.82 0.95
N ASP A 263 -14.19 7.16 0.17
CA ASP A 263 -14.29 5.69 0.15
C ASP A 263 -12.98 5.06 -0.35
N ALA A 264 -12.36 5.68 -1.36
CA ALA A 264 -11.06 5.27 -1.87
C ALA A 264 -9.97 5.34 -0.80
N ASN A 265 -9.95 6.40 0.00
CA ASN A 265 -9.01 6.56 1.11
C ASN A 265 -9.29 5.59 2.27
N ALA A 266 -10.57 5.29 2.55
CA ALA A 266 -10.93 4.29 3.56
C ALA A 266 -10.39 2.90 3.16
N LEU A 267 -10.62 2.48 1.90
CA LEU A 267 -10.07 1.22 1.41
C LEU A 267 -8.53 1.22 1.37
N LEU A 268 -7.91 2.33 0.96
CA LEU A 268 -6.46 2.45 0.90
C LEU A 268 -5.83 2.29 2.30
N GLU A 269 -6.46 2.83 3.33
CA GLU A 269 -6.01 2.70 4.71
C GLU A 269 -6.05 1.24 5.19
N ASP A 270 -7.15 0.52 4.92
CA ASP A 270 -7.27 -0.92 5.22
C ASP A 270 -6.18 -1.73 4.50
N LEU A 271 -5.93 -1.42 3.23
CA LEU A 271 -4.91 -2.08 2.44
C LEU A 271 -3.49 -1.75 2.93
N ARG A 272 -3.24 -0.51 3.39
CA ARG A 272 -1.98 -0.09 4.02
C ARG A 272 -1.71 -0.89 5.29
N ALA A 273 -2.72 -0.98 6.15
CA ALA A 273 -2.63 -1.74 7.40
C ALA A 273 -2.37 -3.22 7.12
N HIS A 274 -3.14 -3.84 6.22
CA HIS A 274 -2.95 -5.23 5.82
C HIS A 274 -1.56 -5.48 5.21
N ARG A 275 -1.12 -4.61 4.30
CA ARG A 275 0.21 -4.71 3.68
C ARG A 275 1.32 -4.67 4.72
N ASN A 276 1.22 -3.79 5.68
CA ASN A 276 2.23 -3.66 6.73
C ASN A 276 2.25 -4.89 7.65
N ALA A 277 1.09 -5.41 8.05
CA ALA A 277 0.97 -6.48 9.03
C ALA A 277 1.13 -7.89 8.44
N GLU A 278 0.56 -8.14 7.25
CA GLU A 278 0.34 -9.49 6.74
C GLU A 278 1.14 -9.81 5.46
N GLU A 279 1.43 -8.81 4.60
CA GLU A 279 2.13 -9.09 3.34
C GLU A 279 3.63 -9.26 3.55
N ARG A 280 4.17 -10.40 3.13
CA ARG A 280 5.61 -10.64 3.17
C ARG A 280 6.34 -9.80 2.13
N HIS A 281 7.23 -8.92 2.58
CA HIS A 281 8.08 -8.13 1.70
C HIS A 281 9.24 -8.98 1.17
N ARG A 282 9.34 -9.12 -0.16
CA ARG A 282 10.27 -10.03 -0.83
C ARG A 282 11.74 -9.83 -0.43
N GLU A 283 12.19 -8.58 -0.24
CA GLU A 283 13.59 -8.28 0.07
C GLU A 283 13.91 -8.50 1.57
N LEU A 284 12.92 -8.33 2.45
CA LEU A 284 13.09 -8.52 3.90
C LEU A 284 12.82 -9.96 4.33
N ASP A 285 12.14 -10.73 3.49
CA ASP A 285 11.68 -12.08 3.75
C ASP A 285 10.74 -12.21 4.97
N MET A 286 10.13 -11.09 5.36
CA MET A 286 9.17 -10.96 6.45
C MET A 286 8.19 -9.81 6.18
N THR A 287 7.17 -9.64 7.04
CA THR A 287 6.27 -8.49 6.92
C THR A 287 6.97 -7.20 7.35
N PRO A 288 6.59 -6.04 6.77
CA PRO A 288 7.15 -4.74 7.18
C PRO A 288 7.01 -4.49 8.68
N LYS A 289 5.85 -4.82 9.27
CA LYS A 289 5.62 -4.68 10.71
C LYS A 289 6.57 -5.54 11.53
N LYS A 290 6.82 -6.78 11.15
CA LYS A 290 7.79 -7.64 11.83
C LYS A 290 9.21 -7.07 11.76
N ALA A 291 9.61 -6.52 10.60
CA ALA A 291 10.90 -5.85 10.45
C ALA A 291 11.01 -4.61 11.35
N TRP A 292 9.94 -3.82 11.45
CA TRP A 292 9.83 -2.67 12.35
C TRP A 292 9.97 -3.08 13.81
N ASP A 293 9.21 -4.07 14.26
CA ASP A 293 9.23 -4.56 15.63
C ASP A 293 10.61 -5.15 16.02
N LEU A 294 11.27 -5.86 15.10
CA LEU A 294 12.62 -6.37 15.28
C LEU A 294 13.67 -5.25 15.38
N ALA A 295 13.53 -4.19 14.56
CA ALA A 295 14.40 -3.03 14.65
C ALA A 295 14.25 -2.33 16.01
N ARG A 296 13.03 -2.16 16.50
CA ARG A 296 12.73 -1.58 17.80
C ARG A 296 13.30 -2.42 18.94
N LYS A 297 13.08 -3.72 18.94
CA LYS A 297 13.67 -4.65 19.93
C LYS A 297 15.21 -4.63 19.91
N GLY A 298 15.80 -4.51 18.73
CA GLY A 298 17.25 -4.41 18.52
C GLY A 298 17.85 -3.03 18.79
N LYS A 299 17.12 -2.11 19.44
CA LYS A 299 17.54 -0.72 19.73
C LYS A 299 17.94 0.07 18.46
N ARG A 300 17.35 -0.27 17.32
CA ARG A 300 17.52 0.43 16.05
C ARG A 300 16.27 1.25 15.73
N ASP A 301 15.82 2.05 16.69
CA ASP A 301 14.68 2.97 16.61
C ASP A 301 15.18 4.38 16.97
N VAL A 302 15.19 5.27 16.00
CA VAL A 302 15.57 6.68 16.17
C VAL A 302 14.39 7.63 16.03
N LEU A 303 13.18 7.09 15.99
CA LEU A 303 11.97 7.89 16.00
C LEU A 303 11.83 8.67 17.30
N ARG A 304 11.45 9.91 17.17
CA ARG A 304 11.13 10.76 18.32
C ARG A 304 9.63 10.75 18.55
N PRO A 305 9.16 10.74 19.80
CA PRO A 305 7.74 10.84 20.08
C PRO A 305 7.13 12.10 19.45
N CYS A 306 6.04 11.93 18.72
CA CYS A 306 5.25 13.05 18.22
C CYS A 306 4.23 13.45 19.28
N ARG A 307 4.40 14.62 19.87
CA ARG A 307 3.45 15.20 20.82
C ARG A 307 2.95 16.51 20.22
N PRO A 308 1.69 16.57 19.74
CA PRO A 308 1.11 17.84 19.31
C PRO A 308 1.20 18.88 20.41
N ASP A 309 1.76 20.04 20.07
CA ASP A 309 1.88 21.19 20.96
C ASP A 309 0.88 22.29 20.54
N ALA A 310 0.87 23.40 21.24
CA ALA A 310 -0.03 24.50 20.95
C ALA A 310 0.14 25.09 19.53
N TRP A 311 1.31 24.88 18.91
CA TRP A 311 1.58 25.31 17.56
C TRP A 311 1.18 24.32 16.48
N TRP A 312 0.79 23.08 16.83
CA TRP A 312 0.58 21.99 15.90
C TRP A 312 -0.27 22.38 14.69
N HIS A 313 -1.46 22.89 14.91
CA HIS A 313 -2.38 23.25 13.82
C HIS A 313 -1.90 24.45 13.00
N TYR A 314 -1.18 25.37 13.62
CA TYR A 314 -0.67 26.58 12.93
C TYR A 314 0.58 26.30 12.09
N VAL A 315 1.40 25.36 12.52
CA VAL A 315 2.56 24.91 11.75
C VAL A 315 2.11 24.14 10.51
N TRP A 316 1.10 23.29 10.64
CA TRP A 316 0.51 22.53 9.54
C TRP A 316 -0.66 23.28 8.87
N SER A 317 -0.49 24.56 8.60
CA SER A 317 -1.44 25.41 7.88
C SER A 317 -0.75 26.21 6.77
N SER A 318 -1.51 26.59 5.75
CA SER A 318 -1.04 27.53 4.72
C SER A 318 -0.95 28.92 5.32
N ARG A 319 0.25 29.50 5.38
CA ARG A 319 0.50 30.77 6.07
C ARG A 319 0.88 31.87 5.10
N THR A 320 0.21 33.04 5.26
CA THR A 320 0.52 34.26 4.52
C THR A 320 0.63 35.43 5.48
N GLY A 321 1.55 36.38 5.17
CA GLY A 321 1.64 37.60 5.92
C GLY A 321 0.53 38.57 5.49
N ILE A 322 -0.19 39.15 6.46
CA ILE A 322 -1.18 40.20 6.22
C ILE A 322 -0.84 41.44 7.06
N ARG A 323 -1.43 42.56 6.74
CA ARG A 323 -1.28 43.81 7.52
C ARG A 323 -2.63 44.29 8.00
N VAL A 324 -2.67 44.82 9.20
CA VAL A 324 -3.82 45.54 9.72
C VAL A 324 -3.95 46.84 8.95
N GLY A 325 -5.14 47.11 8.45
CA GLY A 325 -5.46 48.41 7.81
C GLY A 325 -5.44 49.57 8.79
N ASP A 326 -5.48 50.81 8.26
CA ASP A 326 -5.55 52.00 9.09
C ASP A 326 -6.89 52.07 9.87
N ASP A 327 -7.91 51.35 9.41
CA ASP A 327 -9.21 51.12 10.07
C ASP A 327 -9.21 50.02 11.15
N GLY A 328 -8.05 49.47 11.53
CA GLY A 328 -7.96 48.36 12.50
C GLY A 328 -8.44 47.00 12.00
N ARG A 329 -8.68 46.86 10.70
CA ARG A 329 -9.25 45.63 10.12
C ARG A 329 -8.26 44.88 9.23
N VAL A 330 -8.48 43.56 9.11
CA VAL A 330 -7.73 42.70 8.21
C VAL A 330 -8.64 42.11 7.14
N PRO A 331 -8.16 41.90 5.90
CA PRO A 331 -8.91 41.20 4.86
C PRO A 331 -8.87 39.68 5.13
N VAL A 332 -10.02 39.06 5.27
CA VAL A 332 -10.18 37.63 5.48
C VAL A 332 -11.39 37.14 4.69
N ALA A 333 -11.21 36.15 3.79
CA ALA A 333 -12.28 35.53 3.01
C ALA A 333 -13.23 36.52 2.32
N GLY A 334 -12.67 37.64 1.77
CA GLY A 334 -13.45 38.68 1.08
C GLY A 334 -14.13 39.71 2.00
N GLN A 335 -13.98 39.59 3.31
CA GLN A 335 -14.51 40.51 4.31
C GLN A 335 -13.38 41.25 5.02
N ARG A 336 -13.70 42.39 5.62
CA ARG A 336 -12.78 43.13 6.50
C ARG A 336 -13.21 42.96 7.95
N LEU A 337 -12.42 42.25 8.73
CA LEU A 337 -12.74 41.88 10.12
C LEU A 337 -11.84 42.64 11.11
N ASN A 338 -12.43 43.06 12.22
CA ASN A 338 -11.70 43.69 13.31
C ASN A 338 -10.75 42.70 13.99
N VAL A 339 -9.54 43.18 14.31
CA VAL A 339 -8.56 42.43 15.11
C VAL A 339 -7.99 43.35 16.21
N GLN A 340 -7.67 42.76 17.36
CA GLN A 340 -7.07 43.48 18.45
C GLN A 340 -5.55 43.68 18.20
N ALA A 341 -5.22 44.54 17.22
CA ALA A 341 -3.84 44.87 16.89
C ALA A 341 -3.79 46.29 16.33
N ALA A 342 -2.66 46.99 16.56
CA ALA A 342 -2.46 48.33 16.07
C ALA A 342 -2.47 48.39 14.53
N PRO A 343 -2.92 49.52 13.92
CA PRO A 343 -2.83 49.73 12.48
C PRO A 343 -1.42 49.43 11.95
N ARG A 344 -1.33 48.95 10.72
CA ARG A 344 -0.09 48.57 10.01
C ARG A 344 0.72 47.44 10.61
N THR A 345 0.27 46.82 11.74
CA THR A 345 0.92 45.62 12.31
C THR A 345 0.92 44.46 11.30
N ARG A 346 2.04 43.77 11.20
CA ARG A 346 2.14 42.54 10.40
C ARG A 346 1.64 41.35 11.22
N LEU A 347 0.68 40.62 10.68
CA LEU A 347 0.07 39.45 11.26
C LEU A 347 0.26 38.23 10.34
N VAL A 348 -0.05 37.04 10.85
CA VAL A 348 0.01 35.81 10.10
C VAL A 348 -1.40 35.24 9.91
N HIS A 349 -1.81 35.16 8.67
CA HIS A 349 -3.04 34.48 8.27
C HIS A 349 -2.73 32.99 8.06
N CYS A 350 -3.44 32.11 8.75
CA CYS A 350 -3.36 30.65 8.67
C CYS A 350 -4.64 30.11 8.07
N LEU A 351 -4.55 29.43 6.93
CA LEU A 351 -5.64 28.63 6.36
C LEU A 351 -5.37 27.16 6.70
N HIS A 352 -6.23 26.55 7.49
CA HIS A 352 -6.12 25.18 7.96
C HIS A 352 -6.70 24.18 6.95
N THR A 353 -6.33 22.92 7.05
CA THR A 353 -6.77 21.85 6.14
C THR A 353 -8.27 21.57 6.24
N ASN A 354 -8.91 21.89 7.37
CA ASN A 354 -10.37 21.80 7.55
C ASN A 354 -11.14 23.05 7.05
N GLY A 355 -10.46 23.97 6.36
CA GLY A 355 -11.05 25.21 5.84
C GLY A 355 -11.19 26.34 6.86
N SER A 356 -10.89 26.12 8.15
CA SER A 356 -10.90 27.18 9.14
C SER A 356 -9.73 28.16 8.95
N ILE A 357 -9.89 29.37 9.45
CA ILE A 357 -8.90 30.45 9.34
C ILE A 357 -8.54 30.96 10.73
N SER A 358 -7.25 31.16 10.95
CA SER A 358 -6.75 31.84 12.16
C SER A 358 -5.85 33.00 11.81
N ILE A 359 -5.93 34.08 12.59
CA ILE A 359 -5.03 35.20 12.53
C ILE A 359 -4.15 35.20 13.79
N LEU A 360 -2.85 35.12 13.60
CA LEU A 360 -1.87 35.09 14.67
C LEU A 360 -1.11 36.43 14.74
N ALA A 361 -0.75 36.81 15.95
CA ALA A 361 0.08 38.01 16.18
C ALA A 361 1.52 37.81 15.63
N GLU A 362 2.03 36.57 15.62
CA GLU A 362 3.40 36.26 15.24
C GLU A 362 3.54 34.89 14.57
N LYS A 363 4.67 34.66 13.93
CA LYS A 363 5.02 33.39 13.32
C LYS A 363 5.23 32.30 14.40
N PRO A 364 5.03 31.00 14.07
CA PRO A 364 5.34 29.91 14.98
C PRO A 364 6.77 29.99 15.53
N ASP A 365 6.86 29.95 16.88
CA ASP A 365 8.11 29.97 17.63
C ASP A 365 7.96 29.02 18.83
N ARG A 366 8.83 28.00 18.93
CA ARG A 366 8.80 26.99 20.00
C ARG A 366 8.97 27.56 21.41
N LYS A 367 9.55 28.74 21.53
CA LYS A 367 9.79 29.42 22.81
C LYS A 367 8.56 30.20 23.31
N LYS A 368 7.52 30.31 22.49
CA LYS A 368 6.34 31.11 22.77
C LYS A 368 5.06 30.27 22.62
N GLN A 369 3.98 30.78 23.22
CA GLN A 369 2.63 30.27 22.95
C GLN A 369 2.01 31.04 21.77
N PRO A 370 1.14 30.39 20.95
CA PRO A 370 0.46 31.08 19.85
C PRO A 370 -0.50 32.15 20.41
N LYS A 371 -0.33 33.41 19.99
CA LYS A 371 -1.27 34.45 20.29
C LYS A 371 -2.25 34.59 19.12
N ILE A 372 -3.45 34.03 19.33
CA ILE A 372 -4.54 34.02 18.36
C ILE A 372 -5.35 35.28 18.53
N LEU A 373 -5.50 36.05 17.47
CA LEU A 373 -6.29 37.30 17.46
C LEU A 373 -7.69 37.08 16.90
N LEU A 374 -7.85 36.10 16.02
CA LEU A 374 -9.13 35.74 15.39
C LEU A 374 -9.10 34.27 14.97
N HIS A 375 -10.23 33.58 15.11
CA HIS A 375 -10.46 32.26 14.55
C HIS A 375 -11.86 32.22 13.95
N ILE A 376 -11.96 31.65 12.73
CA ILE A 376 -13.21 31.55 11.96
C ILE A 376 -13.33 30.11 11.43
N GLY A 377 -14.49 29.51 11.63
CA GLY A 377 -14.78 28.15 11.16
C GLY A 377 -14.71 27.10 12.24
N PRO A 378 -14.64 25.80 11.87
CA PRO A 378 -14.58 24.68 12.80
C PRO A 378 -13.39 24.76 13.75
N LYS A 379 -13.58 24.22 14.97
CA LYS A 379 -12.48 24.11 15.95
C LYS A 379 -11.33 23.28 15.38
N LEU A 380 -10.13 23.58 15.81
CA LEU A 380 -8.92 22.81 15.50
C LEU A 380 -8.83 21.64 16.52
N GLU A 381 -8.90 20.41 16.02
CA GLU A 381 -8.82 19.17 16.82
C GLU A 381 -7.44 18.51 16.74
#